data_5250ddb97576ccc662b64ff4391c3ce6
#
_entry.id   5250ddb97576ccc662b64ff4391c3ce6
#
_cell.length_a   1.000
_cell.length_b   1.000
_cell.length_c   1.000
_cell.angle_alpha   90.00
_cell.angle_beta   90.00
_cell.angle_gamma   90.00
#
_symmetry.space_group_name_H-M   'P 1'
#
loop_
_entity.id
_entity.type
_entity.pdbx_description
1 polymer ?
#
loop_
_entity_poly.entity_id
_entity_poly.type
_entity_poly.pdbx_seq_one_letter_code
_entity_poly.pdbx_strand_id
1 'polypeptide(L)'
;MYINRQKYLDKLISQKDKDIVKVITGIRRCGKSVLLFNIYYDYLLSIGVKKENIIKINLETKRNEGLRDADALYNAVVEQIVTDEKYYVLIDEIQFVDGFEDIVNGLRVDYNCDVYITGSNSKLLSKDINTKMRGRSIEIKVYPLSFAEFYAYYGGDKRQCFNNYLMYGGLPYLVTEDDNKNKVEYLKMICDTVVGKDIIDRHGIRQGNLFEAVIEFLCSNIGSYVSANKIADTLKSNGYSKVTHDTIGNYLDYVCDAYLFYKAQRYDIKGRQYLKTLNKYYIADLGIRNSKLNYRQIEITHSLENIIYLDLIRRGYIVDIGKNNVKEIDFVARDDKNLYYIQVAYTLSDPDKNEQEVSSFYGLDDGYKKIVITMDDDPFVNLKNGYKKINVFDFLLNDNILEEI
;
A
#
# COMPACT_ATOMS: atom_id res chain seq x y z
N MET A 1 -10.28 21.94 2.21
CA MET A 1 -9.67 21.60 0.92
C MET A 1 -9.15 20.18 1.03
N TYR A 2 -9.43 19.29 0.07
CA TYR A 2 -8.93 17.90 0.10
C TYR A 2 -7.62 17.83 -0.67
N ILE A 3 -6.73 16.91 -0.23
CA ILE A 3 -5.52 16.60 -1.00
C ILE A 3 -5.94 15.93 -2.31
N ASN A 4 -5.40 16.38 -3.42
CA ASN A 4 -5.72 15.80 -4.72
C ASN A 4 -5.24 14.34 -4.79
N ARG A 5 -6.14 13.44 -5.16
CA ARG A 5 -5.89 12.00 -5.35
C ARG A 5 -6.27 11.58 -6.76
N GLN A 6 -5.87 12.36 -7.77
CA GLN A 6 -6.33 12.25 -9.16
C GLN A 6 -6.18 10.83 -9.70
N LYS A 7 -5.05 10.18 -9.48
CA LYS A 7 -4.80 8.80 -9.95
C LYS A 7 -5.85 7.78 -9.48
N TYR A 8 -6.34 7.94 -8.25
CA TYR A 8 -7.40 7.07 -7.71
C TYR A 8 -8.78 7.48 -8.19
N LEU A 9 -9.02 8.78 -8.36
CA LEU A 9 -10.25 9.28 -8.97
C LEU A 9 -10.38 8.76 -10.40
N ASP A 10 -9.31 8.83 -11.20
CA ASP A 10 -9.30 8.31 -12.58
C ASP A 10 -9.59 6.80 -12.63
N LYS A 11 -9.06 6.03 -11.68
CA LYS A 11 -9.37 4.61 -11.54
C LYS A 11 -10.86 4.38 -11.23
N LEU A 12 -11.45 5.16 -10.31
CA LEU A 12 -12.89 5.08 -10.01
C LEU A 12 -13.73 5.44 -11.24
N ILE A 13 -13.37 6.53 -11.93
CA ILE A 13 -14.04 6.97 -13.18
C ILE A 13 -13.97 5.89 -14.25
N SER A 14 -12.81 5.27 -14.44
CA SER A 14 -12.63 4.21 -15.46
C SER A 14 -13.48 2.97 -15.21
N GLN A 15 -13.91 2.74 -13.96
CA GLN A 15 -14.76 1.61 -13.58
C GLN A 15 -16.24 2.01 -13.38
N LYS A 16 -16.56 3.31 -13.47
CA LYS A 16 -17.93 3.81 -13.32
C LYS A 16 -18.87 3.14 -14.33
N ASP A 17 -20.08 2.81 -13.86
CA ASP A 17 -21.18 2.19 -14.64
C ASP A 17 -20.87 0.78 -15.19
N LYS A 18 -19.74 0.17 -14.84
CA LYS A 18 -19.48 -1.23 -15.17
C LYS A 18 -20.19 -2.15 -14.17
N ASP A 19 -20.73 -3.27 -14.68
CA ASP A 19 -21.40 -4.30 -13.87
C ASP A 19 -20.40 -5.10 -13.02
N ILE A 20 -19.70 -4.38 -12.11
CA ILE A 20 -18.68 -4.90 -11.21
C ILE A 20 -18.64 -4.05 -9.94
N VAL A 21 -18.47 -4.68 -8.78
CA VAL A 21 -18.33 -4.00 -7.49
C VAL A 21 -16.94 -3.38 -7.37
N LYS A 22 -16.86 -2.12 -6.99
CA LYS A 22 -15.60 -1.40 -6.77
C LYS A 22 -15.22 -1.51 -5.29
N VAL A 23 -14.14 -2.22 -5.01
CA VAL A 23 -13.64 -2.48 -3.64
C VAL A 23 -12.42 -1.60 -3.40
N ILE A 24 -12.57 -0.58 -2.57
CA ILE A 24 -11.51 0.38 -2.23
C ILE A 24 -10.82 -0.12 -0.96
N THR A 25 -9.56 -0.52 -1.08
CA THR A 25 -8.78 -1.10 0.01
C THR A 25 -7.56 -0.26 0.36
N GLY A 26 -6.91 -0.57 1.47
CA GLY A 26 -5.67 0.08 1.91
C GLY A 26 -5.62 0.27 3.43
N ILE A 27 -4.44 0.59 3.93
CA ILE A 27 -4.20 0.78 5.36
C ILE A 27 -5.17 1.79 5.98
N ARG A 28 -5.47 1.65 7.26
CA ARG A 28 -6.26 2.63 8.04
C ARG A 28 -5.68 4.05 7.88
N ARG A 29 -6.57 5.04 7.69
CA ARG A 29 -6.23 6.47 7.55
C ARG A 29 -5.44 6.87 6.28
N CYS A 30 -5.31 6.01 5.28
CA CYS A 30 -4.71 6.39 3.99
C CYS A 30 -5.62 7.25 3.08
N GLY A 31 -6.87 7.55 3.50
CA GLY A 31 -7.77 8.46 2.80
C GLY A 31 -8.89 7.80 1.99
N LYS A 32 -9.21 6.51 2.20
CA LYS A 32 -10.29 5.79 1.49
C LYS A 32 -11.64 6.49 1.59
N SER A 33 -12.07 6.81 2.82
CA SER A 33 -13.37 7.46 3.07
C SER A 33 -13.45 8.84 2.42
N VAL A 34 -12.36 9.62 2.46
CA VAL A 34 -12.28 10.95 1.81
C VAL A 34 -12.32 10.78 0.27
N LEU A 35 -11.61 9.80 -0.28
CA LEU A 35 -11.65 9.50 -1.70
C LEU A 35 -13.08 9.18 -2.16
N LEU A 36 -13.79 8.33 -1.41
CA LEU A 36 -15.13 7.88 -1.78
C LEU A 36 -16.21 8.92 -1.49
N PHE A 37 -16.25 9.46 -0.26
CA PHE A 37 -17.37 10.29 0.22
C PHE A 37 -17.24 11.78 -0.10
N ASN A 38 -16.05 12.22 -0.50
CA ASN A 38 -15.82 13.60 -0.85
C ASN A 38 -15.37 13.72 -2.31
N ILE A 39 -14.20 13.20 -2.67
CA ILE A 39 -13.62 13.41 -4.01
C ILE A 39 -14.48 12.75 -5.10
N TYR A 40 -14.85 11.48 -4.94
CA TYR A 40 -15.67 10.78 -5.92
C TYR A 40 -17.13 11.26 -5.90
N TYR A 41 -17.66 11.54 -4.72
CA TYR A 41 -18.99 12.15 -4.56
C TYR A 41 -19.09 13.48 -5.29
N ASP A 42 -18.13 14.39 -5.10
CA ASP A 42 -18.11 15.69 -5.76
C ASP A 42 -17.98 15.54 -7.28
N TYR A 43 -17.20 14.56 -7.75
CA TYR A 43 -17.13 14.20 -9.16
C TYR A 43 -18.50 13.76 -9.71
N LEU A 44 -19.22 12.87 -9.01
CA LEU A 44 -20.58 12.43 -9.45
C LEU A 44 -21.53 13.60 -9.59
N LEU A 45 -21.54 14.53 -8.62
CA LEU A 45 -22.34 15.75 -8.71
C LEU A 45 -21.93 16.64 -9.87
N SER A 46 -20.61 16.76 -10.14
CA SER A 46 -20.09 17.60 -11.22
C SER A 46 -20.49 17.13 -12.62
N ILE A 47 -20.76 15.83 -12.78
CA ILE A 47 -21.24 15.24 -14.03
C ILE A 47 -22.76 15.14 -14.11
N GLY A 48 -23.49 15.79 -13.16
CA GLY A 48 -24.95 15.91 -13.20
C GLY A 48 -25.73 14.76 -12.53
N VAL A 49 -25.06 13.87 -11.76
CA VAL A 49 -25.79 12.87 -10.96
C VAL A 49 -26.54 13.59 -9.85
N LYS A 50 -27.84 13.31 -9.73
CA LYS A 50 -28.69 13.90 -8.70
C LYS A 50 -28.24 13.44 -7.31
N LYS A 51 -28.29 14.32 -6.32
CA LYS A 51 -27.86 14.01 -4.95
C LYS A 51 -28.65 12.85 -4.33
N GLU A 52 -29.95 12.77 -4.62
CA GLU A 52 -30.85 11.69 -4.19
C GLU A 52 -30.51 10.32 -4.78
N ASN A 53 -29.78 10.30 -5.90
CA ASN A 53 -29.32 9.06 -6.53
C ASN A 53 -27.93 8.62 -6.00
N ILE A 54 -27.39 9.29 -4.98
CA ILE A 54 -26.11 8.92 -4.36
C ILE A 54 -26.34 8.55 -2.89
N ILE A 55 -26.35 7.25 -2.60
CA ILE A 55 -26.58 6.70 -1.27
C ILE A 55 -25.23 6.54 -0.56
N LYS A 56 -25.04 7.21 0.59
CA LYS A 56 -23.80 7.17 1.38
C LYS A 56 -24.05 6.57 2.76
N ILE A 57 -23.36 5.47 3.07
CA ILE A 57 -23.45 4.79 4.36
C ILE A 57 -22.07 4.59 4.94
N ASN A 58 -21.81 5.20 6.12
CA ASN A 58 -20.58 4.98 6.88
C ASN A 58 -20.88 4.08 8.08
N LEU A 59 -20.38 2.85 8.05
CA LEU A 59 -20.63 1.83 9.08
C LEU A 59 -19.76 2.00 10.33
N GLU A 60 -18.73 2.87 10.29
CA GLU A 60 -17.92 3.17 11.48
C GLU A 60 -18.67 4.03 12.49
N THR A 61 -19.66 4.83 12.03
CA THR A 61 -20.37 5.77 12.88
C THR A 61 -21.38 5.08 13.83
N LYS A 62 -21.49 5.59 15.04
CA LYS A 62 -22.49 5.11 16.04
C LYS A 62 -23.93 5.23 15.53
N ARG A 63 -24.22 6.26 14.73
CA ARG A 63 -25.53 6.46 14.12
C ARG A 63 -25.96 5.27 13.25
N ASN A 64 -25.02 4.65 12.57
CA ASN A 64 -25.26 3.54 11.64
C ASN A 64 -24.93 2.16 12.24
N GLU A 65 -24.76 2.06 13.57
CA GLU A 65 -24.45 0.80 14.24
C GLU A 65 -25.50 -0.28 13.97
N GLY A 66 -26.78 0.10 13.90
CA GLY A 66 -27.87 -0.82 13.55
C GLY A 66 -27.80 -1.34 12.10
N LEU A 67 -27.10 -0.65 11.21
CA LEU A 67 -26.88 -1.08 9.82
C LEU A 67 -25.71 -2.07 9.66
N ARG A 68 -25.09 -2.50 10.76
CA ARG A 68 -24.08 -3.59 10.72
C ARG A 68 -24.71 -4.97 10.64
N ASP A 69 -26.03 -5.05 10.74
CA ASP A 69 -26.81 -6.22 10.36
C ASP A 69 -27.03 -6.26 8.85
N ALA A 70 -26.92 -7.44 8.25
CA ALA A 70 -26.97 -7.64 6.81
C ALA A 70 -28.32 -7.18 6.21
N ASP A 71 -29.42 -7.63 6.79
CA ASP A 71 -30.77 -7.34 6.29
C ASP A 71 -31.12 -5.87 6.52
N ALA A 72 -30.70 -5.29 7.66
CA ALA A 72 -30.89 -3.88 7.96
C ALA A 72 -30.14 -2.99 6.96
N LEU A 73 -28.91 -3.33 6.58
CA LEU A 73 -28.15 -2.61 5.58
C LEU A 73 -28.83 -2.66 4.20
N TYR A 74 -29.23 -3.87 3.77
CA TYR A 74 -29.91 -4.07 2.49
C TYR A 74 -31.18 -3.22 2.42
N ASN A 75 -32.06 -3.32 3.41
CA ASN A 75 -33.32 -2.60 3.47
C ASN A 75 -33.09 -1.08 3.47
N ALA A 76 -32.12 -0.59 4.25
CA ALA A 76 -31.80 0.84 4.31
C ALA A 76 -31.30 1.43 2.98
N VAL A 77 -30.68 0.62 2.13
CA VAL A 77 -30.31 1.03 0.75
C VAL A 77 -31.53 0.98 -0.14
N VAL A 78 -32.31 -0.13 -0.12
CA VAL A 78 -33.47 -0.34 -0.99
C VAL A 78 -34.56 0.73 -0.75
N GLU A 79 -34.83 1.10 0.48
CA GLU A 79 -35.79 2.16 0.83
C GLU A 79 -35.46 3.54 0.22
N GLN A 80 -34.19 3.77 -0.14
CA GLN A 80 -33.76 5.00 -0.81
C GLN A 80 -33.85 4.92 -2.34
N ILE A 81 -34.07 3.73 -2.91
CA ILE A 81 -34.21 3.52 -4.36
C ILE A 81 -35.69 3.66 -4.71
N VAL A 82 -36.07 4.86 -5.14
CA VAL A 82 -37.49 5.19 -5.41
C VAL A 82 -37.84 5.33 -6.88
N THR A 83 -36.84 5.21 -7.77
CA THR A 83 -37.00 5.30 -9.25
C THR A 83 -36.15 4.23 -9.95
N ASP A 84 -36.40 4.03 -11.26
CA ASP A 84 -35.58 3.13 -12.11
C ASP A 84 -34.28 3.80 -12.60
N GLU A 85 -33.99 5.04 -12.16
CA GLU A 85 -32.74 5.72 -12.52
C GLU A 85 -31.53 4.98 -11.90
N LYS A 86 -30.34 5.31 -12.36
CA LYS A 86 -29.12 4.73 -11.81
C LYS A 86 -28.78 5.33 -10.44
N TYR A 87 -28.54 4.48 -9.47
CA TYR A 87 -28.08 4.84 -8.13
C TYR A 87 -26.60 4.48 -7.93
N TYR A 88 -25.88 5.34 -7.21
CA TYR A 88 -24.50 5.12 -6.79
C TYR A 88 -24.49 4.83 -5.30
N VAL A 89 -24.17 3.59 -4.92
CA VAL A 89 -24.20 3.12 -3.54
C VAL A 89 -22.77 3.12 -3.00
N LEU A 90 -22.48 4.02 -2.06
CA LEU A 90 -21.17 4.24 -1.46
C LEU A 90 -21.19 3.77 -0.02
N ILE A 91 -20.52 2.66 0.31
CA ILE A 91 -20.51 2.10 1.67
C ILE A 91 -19.09 2.08 2.21
N ASP A 92 -18.87 2.73 3.34
CA ASP A 92 -17.57 2.81 4.01
C ASP A 92 -17.45 1.79 5.14
N GLU A 93 -16.29 1.11 5.24
CA GLU A 93 -15.94 0.10 6.23
C GLU A 93 -16.90 -1.12 6.25
N ILE A 94 -17.17 -1.69 5.05
CA ILE A 94 -18.14 -2.78 4.85
C ILE A 94 -17.83 -4.05 5.69
N GLN A 95 -16.58 -4.24 6.13
CA GLN A 95 -16.19 -5.39 6.96
C GLN A 95 -16.85 -5.43 8.33
N PHE A 96 -17.60 -4.40 8.72
CA PHE A 96 -18.46 -4.45 9.92
C PHE A 96 -19.73 -5.27 9.72
N VAL A 97 -20.04 -5.70 8.49
CA VAL A 97 -21.23 -6.49 8.17
C VAL A 97 -20.80 -7.88 7.75
N ASP A 98 -21.19 -8.88 8.51
CA ASP A 98 -20.99 -10.28 8.13
C ASP A 98 -21.92 -10.65 6.97
N GLY A 99 -21.39 -11.36 5.95
CA GLY A 99 -22.17 -11.74 4.78
C GLY A 99 -22.48 -10.58 3.80
N PHE A 100 -21.75 -9.48 3.88
CA PHE A 100 -21.95 -8.30 3.01
C PHE A 100 -21.92 -8.65 1.51
N GLU A 101 -21.28 -9.74 1.13
CA GLU A 101 -21.13 -10.18 -0.26
C GLU A 101 -22.48 -10.43 -0.95
N ASP A 102 -23.42 -11.02 -0.20
CA ASP A 102 -24.77 -11.32 -0.71
C ASP A 102 -25.57 -10.02 -0.87
N ILE A 103 -25.41 -9.08 0.05
CA ILE A 103 -26.05 -7.75 -0.02
C ILE A 103 -25.56 -6.99 -1.25
N VAL A 104 -24.25 -6.88 -1.41
CA VAL A 104 -23.64 -6.13 -2.50
C VAL A 104 -23.99 -6.76 -3.86
N ASN A 105 -24.03 -8.10 -3.95
CA ASN A 105 -24.49 -8.79 -5.13
C ASN A 105 -26.00 -8.59 -5.39
N GLY A 106 -26.85 -8.65 -4.36
CA GLY A 106 -28.28 -8.38 -4.48
C GLY A 106 -28.55 -6.99 -5.01
N LEU A 107 -27.96 -5.95 -4.40
CA LEU A 107 -28.11 -4.56 -4.86
C LEU A 107 -27.72 -4.37 -6.32
N ARG A 108 -26.65 -5.04 -6.78
CA ARG A 108 -26.19 -4.97 -8.16
C ARG A 108 -27.09 -5.70 -9.16
N VAL A 109 -27.68 -6.84 -8.73
CA VAL A 109 -28.49 -7.70 -9.63
C VAL A 109 -29.94 -7.23 -9.70
N ASP A 110 -30.50 -6.87 -8.54
CA ASP A 110 -31.93 -6.60 -8.39
C ASP A 110 -32.28 -5.14 -8.68
N TYR A 111 -31.29 -4.24 -8.62
CA TYR A 111 -31.48 -2.80 -8.82
C TYR A 111 -30.47 -2.21 -9.80
N ASN A 112 -30.80 -1.06 -10.39
CA ASN A 112 -29.90 -0.30 -11.23
C ASN A 112 -28.86 0.46 -10.39
N CYS A 113 -27.99 -0.31 -9.68
CA CYS A 113 -27.01 0.21 -8.75
C CYS A 113 -25.56 0.04 -9.22
N ASP A 114 -24.78 1.09 -9.07
CA ASP A 114 -23.32 1.05 -9.18
C ASP A 114 -22.72 1.08 -7.76
N VAL A 115 -22.11 -0.02 -7.31
CA VAL A 115 -21.75 -0.25 -5.89
C VAL A 115 -20.28 -0.08 -5.65
N TYR A 116 -19.96 0.74 -4.65
CA TYR A 116 -18.61 1.04 -4.17
C TYR A 116 -18.53 0.77 -2.67
N ILE A 117 -17.57 -0.05 -2.28
CA ILE A 117 -17.34 -0.40 -0.87
C ILE A 117 -15.92 -0.10 -0.48
N THR A 118 -15.68 0.26 0.80
CA THR A 118 -14.32 0.39 1.32
C THR A 118 -14.06 -0.58 2.46
N GLY A 119 -12.78 -0.82 2.70
CA GLY A 119 -12.31 -1.48 3.90
C GLY A 119 -10.81 -1.45 4.11
N SER A 120 -10.41 -1.63 5.36
CA SER A 120 -9.00 -1.55 5.78
C SER A 120 -8.29 -2.91 5.83
N ASN A 121 -8.83 -3.94 5.14
CA ASN A 121 -8.29 -5.29 5.20
C ASN A 121 -8.38 -6.01 3.84
N SER A 122 -7.31 -6.76 3.49
CA SER A 122 -7.24 -7.56 2.28
C SER A 122 -8.23 -8.74 2.25
N LYS A 123 -8.78 -9.14 3.42
CA LYS A 123 -9.82 -10.20 3.47
C LYS A 123 -11.05 -9.88 2.62
N LEU A 124 -11.34 -8.59 2.38
CA LEU A 124 -12.39 -8.17 1.44
C LEU A 124 -12.18 -8.70 0.01
N LEU A 125 -10.97 -9.16 -0.30
CA LEU A 125 -10.56 -9.73 -1.58
C LEU A 125 -9.99 -11.14 -1.42
N SER A 126 -10.24 -11.80 -0.27
CA SER A 126 -9.87 -13.20 -0.09
C SER A 126 -10.49 -14.08 -1.18
N LYS A 127 -9.87 -15.24 -1.45
CA LYS A 127 -10.41 -16.19 -2.45
C LYS A 127 -11.86 -16.55 -2.16
N ASP A 128 -12.23 -16.66 -0.88
CA ASP A 128 -13.59 -17.00 -0.47
C ASP A 128 -14.58 -15.88 -0.82
N ILE A 129 -14.22 -14.62 -0.54
CA ILE A 129 -15.05 -13.45 -0.89
C ILE A 129 -15.12 -13.26 -2.40
N ASN A 130 -14.00 -13.37 -3.10
CA ASN A 130 -13.99 -13.31 -4.57
C ASN A 130 -14.85 -14.42 -5.20
N THR A 131 -14.86 -15.62 -4.59
CA THR A 131 -15.73 -16.72 -5.02
C THR A 131 -17.19 -16.39 -4.75
N LYS A 132 -17.54 -15.86 -3.59
CA LYS A 132 -18.90 -15.41 -3.26
C LYS A 132 -19.35 -14.26 -4.13
N MET A 133 -18.47 -13.29 -4.42
CA MET A 133 -18.72 -12.22 -5.39
C MET A 133 -18.69 -12.70 -6.84
N ARG A 134 -18.46 -13.99 -7.08
CA ARG A 134 -18.47 -14.62 -8.42
C ARG A 134 -17.54 -13.93 -9.44
N GLY A 135 -16.39 -13.44 -8.98
CA GLY A 135 -15.43 -12.72 -9.80
C GLY A 135 -15.91 -11.35 -10.29
N ARG A 136 -16.95 -10.79 -9.67
CA ARG A 136 -17.55 -9.49 -10.07
C ARG A 136 -17.14 -8.35 -9.13
N SER A 137 -15.87 -8.30 -8.78
CA SER A 137 -15.28 -7.20 -8.01
C SER A 137 -13.94 -6.77 -8.60
N ILE A 138 -13.62 -5.50 -8.45
CA ILE A 138 -12.32 -4.94 -8.83
C ILE A 138 -11.72 -4.17 -7.65
N GLU A 139 -10.45 -4.42 -7.36
CA GLU A 139 -9.74 -3.72 -6.31
C GLU A 139 -9.20 -2.37 -6.79
N ILE A 140 -9.43 -1.34 -5.98
CA ILE A 140 -8.76 -0.05 -6.07
C ILE A 140 -7.97 0.15 -4.78
N LYS A 141 -6.70 -0.27 -4.80
CA LYS A 141 -5.82 -0.17 -3.63
C LYS A 141 -5.31 1.25 -3.45
N VAL A 142 -5.63 1.84 -2.30
CA VAL A 142 -5.24 3.20 -1.91
C VAL A 142 -4.07 3.13 -0.93
N TYR A 143 -2.98 3.78 -1.29
CA TYR A 143 -1.78 3.90 -0.46
C TYR A 143 -1.79 5.23 0.31
N PRO A 144 -0.98 5.40 1.36
CA PRO A 144 -0.61 6.73 1.85
C PRO A 144 -0.18 7.65 0.71
N LEU A 145 -0.09 8.94 0.94
CA LEU A 145 0.33 9.88 -0.11
C LEU A 145 1.67 9.46 -0.69
N SER A 146 1.78 9.48 -2.01
CA SER A 146 3.09 9.41 -2.67
C SER A 146 3.88 10.68 -2.37
N PHE A 147 5.19 10.65 -2.60
CA PHE A 147 5.97 11.87 -2.44
C PHE A 147 5.49 12.99 -3.37
N ALA A 148 5.07 12.67 -4.59
CA ALA A 148 4.49 13.67 -5.51
C ALA A 148 3.22 14.33 -4.95
N GLU A 149 2.28 13.53 -4.40
CA GLU A 149 1.06 14.05 -3.77
C GLU A 149 1.37 14.88 -2.51
N PHE A 150 2.34 14.41 -1.71
CA PHE A 150 2.80 15.10 -0.51
C PHE A 150 3.46 16.45 -0.87
N TYR A 151 4.39 16.45 -1.83
CA TYR A 151 5.09 17.65 -2.27
C TYR A 151 4.17 18.66 -2.96
N ALA A 152 3.21 18.19 -3.75
CA ALA A 152 2.22 19.06 -4.40
C ALA A 152 1.36 19.84 -3.39
N TYR A 153 1.10 19.25 -2.22
CA TYR A 153 0.36 19.92 -1.15
C TYR A 153 1.25 20.79 -0.27
N TYR A 154 2.43 20.29 0.14
CA TYR A 154 3.32 20.94 1.11
C TYR A 154 4.09 22.09 0.47
N GLY A 155 4.57 21.92 -0.76
CA GLY A 155 5.39 22.92 -1.46
C GLY A 155 6.77 23.13 -0.86
N GLY A 156 7.39 24.25 -1.24
CA GLY A 156 8.68 24.70 -0.68
C GLY A 156 9.90 23.94 -1.19
N ASP A 157 10.96 23.86 -0.39
CA ASP A 157 12.19 23.17 -0.75
C ASP A 157 11.97 21.64 -0.84
N LYS A 158 12.31 21.09 -1.98
CA LYS A 158 12.08 19.67 -2.31
C LYS A 158 12.82 18.71 -1.37
N ARG A 159 14.07 19.02 -0.99
CA ARG A 159 14.86 18.17 -0.08
C ARG A 159 14.33 18.25 1.34
N GLN A 160 13.95 19.43 1.80
CA GLN A 160 13.35 19.60 3.12
C GLN A 160 12.00 18.87 3.19
N CYS A 161 11.19 18.99 2.14
CA CYS A 161 9.93 18.26 2.03
C CYS A 161 10.14 16.74 2.05
N PHE A 162 11.16 16.24 1.35
CA PHE A 162 11.51 14.82 1.35
C PHE A 162 11.99 14.33 2.71
N ASN A 163 12.78 15.13 3.45
CA ASN A 163 13.17 14.80 4.81
C ASN A 163 11.97 14.69 5.75
N ASN A 164 10.97 15.57 5.61
CA ASN A 164 9.73 15.47 6.36
C ASN A 164 8.95 14.21 5.98
N TYR A 165 8.90 13.85 4.71
CA TYR A 165 8.26 12.65 4.21
C TYR A 165 8.97 11.37 4.73
N LEU A 166 10.30 11.36 4.75
CA LEU A 166 11.11 10.29 5.36
C LEU A 166 10.83 10.13 6.85
N MET A 167 10.68 11.26 7.57
CA MET A 167 10.52 11.29 9.02
C MET A 167 9.11 10.90 9.47
N TYR A 168 8.09 11.51 8.85
CA TYR A 168 6.70 11.44 9.31
C TYR A 168 5.78 10.62 8.39
N GLY A 169 6.26 10.20 7.22
CA GLY A 169 5.48 9.43 6.25
C GLY A 169 4.49 10.26 5.43
N GLY A 170 3.56 9.56 4.79
CA GLY A 170 2.58 10.10 3.85
C GLY A 170 1.13 9.94 4.28
N LEU A 171 0.81 9.71 5.57
CA LEU A 171 -0.59 9.68 5.99
C LEU A 171 -1.21 11.09 5.82
N PRO A 172 -2.40 11.21 5.16
CA PRO A 172 -2.95 12.51 4.76
C PRO A 172 -3.12 13.53 5.89
N TYR A 173 -3.48 13.11 7.10
CA TYR A 173 -3.62 14.01 8.24
C TYR A 173 -2.30 14.73 8.58
N LEU A 174 -1.17 14.04 8.45
CA LEU A 174 0.14 14.58 8.86
C LEU A 174 0.60 15.77 8.00
N VAL A 175 0.05 15.90 6.79
CA VAL A 175 0.36 17.03 5.90
C VAL A 175 -0.36 18.31 6.35
N THR A 176 -1.46 18.16 7.08
CA THR A 176 -2.27 19.28 7.60
C THR A 176 -1.90 19.65 9.03
N GLU A 177 -1.04 18.88 9.69
CA GLU A 177 -0.58 19.11 11.06
C GLU A 177 0.82 19.77 11.01
N ASP A 178 0.99 20.88 11.67
CA ASP A 178 2.24 21.63 11.68
C ASP A 178 3.15 21.26 12.86
N ASP A 179 2.56 20.89 14.01
CA ASP A 179 3.32 20.55 15.21
C ASP A 179 3.90 19.12 15.12
N ASN A 180 5.22 19.03 15.21
CA ASN A 180 5.92 17.75 15.13
C ASN A 180 5.60 16.80 16.30
N LYS A 181 5.26 17.32 17.48
CA LYS A 181 4.85 16.49 18.64
C LYS A 181 3.50 15.84 18.36
N ASN A 182 2.54 16.61 17.83
CA ASN A 182 1.24 16.10 17.44
C ASN A 182 1.36 15.04 16.34
N LYS A 183 2.26 15.23 15.37
CA LYS A 183 2.55 14.20 14.34
C LYS A 183 3.02 12.89 14.97
N VAL A 184 3.95 12.95 15.91
CA VAL A 184 4.48 11.76 16.60
C VAL A 184 3.39 11.06 17.40
N GLU A 185 2.59 11.81 18.17
CA GLU A 185 1.48 11.26 18.96
C GLU A 185 0.42 10.61 18.05
N TYR A 186 0.08 11.27 16.95
CA TYR A 186 -0.86 10.72 15.96
C TYR A 186 -0.34 9.41 15.35
N LEU A 187 0.92 9.36 14.93
CA LEU A 187 1.54 8.16 14.36
C LEU A 187 1.54 7.00 15.35
N LYS A 188 1.85 7.27 16.62
CA LYS A 188 1.79 6.27 17.69
C LYS A 188 0.35 5.74 17.85
N MET A 189 -0.62 6.62 17.95
CA MET A 189 -2.03 6.25 18.05
C MET A 189 -2.49 5.40 16.86
N ILE A 190 -2.07 5.73 15.64
CA ILE A 190 -2.42 4.94 14.42
C ILE A 190 -1.75 3.58 14.47
N CYS A 191 -0.46 3.50 14.80
CA CYS A 191 0.24 2.23 14.95
C CYS A 191 -0.47 1.33 15.96
N ASP A 192 -0.76 1.83 17.15
CA ASP A 192 -1.45 1.10 18.22
C ASP A 192 -2.86 0.66 17.77
N THR A 193 -3.57 1.49 17.01
CA THR A 193 -4.90 1.15 16.49
C THR A 193 -4.83 0.04 15.42
N VAL A 194 -3.90 0.14 14.47
CA VAL A 194 -3.73 -0.88 13.42
C VAL A 194 -3.30 -2.21 14.05
N VAL A 195 -2.32 -2.18 14.93
CA VAL A 195 -1.81 -3.39 15.60
C VAL A 195 -2.87 -3.99 16.52
N GLY A 196 -3.50 -3.18 17.37
CA GLY A 196 -4.50 -3.64 18.35
C GLY A 196 -5.78 -4.09 17.69
N LYS A 197 -6.52 -3.16 17.05
CA LYS A 197 -7.87 -3.44 16.54
C LYS A 197 -7.88 -4.19 15.22
N ASP A 198 -7.04 -3.76 14.25
CA ASP A 198 -7.12 -4.30 12.90
C ASP A 198 -6.41 -5.66 12.79
N ILE A 199 -5.50 -6.01 13.75
CA ILE A 199 -4.78 -7.28 13.73
C ILE A 199 -5.06 -8.12 14.99
N ILE A 200 -4.68 -7.66 16.19
CA ILE A 200 -4.76 -8.49 17.42
C ILE A 200 -6.20 -8.90 17.71
N ASP A 201 -7.12 -7.95 17.80
CA ASP A 201 -8.53 -8.21 18.13
C ASP A 201 -9.19 -9.05 17.03
N ARG A 202 -8.93 -8.71 15.77
CA ARG A 202 -9.51 -9.40 14.62
C ARG A 202 -9.10 -10.87 14.50
N HIS A 203 -7.84 -11.19 14.76
CA HIS A 203 -7.31 -12.55 14.65
C HIS A 203 -7.31 -13.30 15.98
N GLY A 204 -7.80 -12.69 17.05
CA GLY A 204 -7.83 -13.29 18.39
C GLY A 204 -6.44 -13.65 18.90
N ILE A 205 -5.44 -12.80 18.66
CA ILE A 205 -4.04 -13.07 19.04
C ILE A 205 -3.91 -13.02 20.54
N ARG A 206 -3.64 -14.16 21.17
CA ARG A 206 -3.50 -14.28 22.64
C ARG A 206 -2.14 -13.77 23.16
N GLN A 207 -1.12 -13.81 22.32
CA GLN A 207 0.26 -13.43 22.68
C GLN A 207 0.60 -12.05 22.08
N GLY A 208 -0.08 -10.99 22.54
CA GLY A 208 0.09 -9.64 22.05
C GLY A 208 1.56 -9.16 22.12
N ASN A 209 2.26 -9.42 23.23
CA ASN A 209 3.67 -9.04 23.39
C ASN A 209 4.59 -9.70 22.35
N LEU A 210 4.32 -10.97 21.99
CA LEU A 210 5.08 -11.67 20.96
C LEU A 210 4.80 -11.04 19.59
N PHE A 211 3.53 -10.73 19.31
CA PHE A 211 3.15 -10.07 18.06
C PHE A 211 3.81 -8.69 17.93
N GLU A 212 3.79 -7.89 18.99
CA GLU A 212 4.48 -6.59 19.05
C GLU A 212 5.98 -6.72 18.75
N ALA A 213 6.66 -7.73 19.31
CA ALA A 213 8.07 -7.99 19.04
C ALA A 213 8.33 -8.37 17.57
N VAL A 214 7.37 -9.06 16.91
CA VAL A 214 7.44 -9.34 15.46
C VAL A 214 7.33 -8.05 14.66
N ILE A 215 6.42 -7.14 15.03
CA ILE A 215 6.29 -5.82 14.37
C ILE A 215 7.59 -5.02 14.53
N GLU A 216 8.15 -4.95 15.72
CA GLU A 216 9.43 -4.26 15.96
C GLU A 216 10.57 -4.85 15.14
N PHE A 217 10.63 -6.19 15.06
CA PHE A 217 11.61 -6.88 14.22
C PHE A 217 11.45 -6.48 12.74
N LEU A 218 10.23 -6.49 12.21
CA LEU A 218 9.96 -6.10 10.82
C LEU A 218 10.30 -4.63 10.57
N CYS A 219 9.93 -3.73 11.47
CA CYS A 219 10.26 -2.31 11.37
C CYS A 219 11.79 -2.07 11.37
N SER A 220 12.53 -2.84 12.15
CA SER A 220 14.02 -2.75 12.22
C SER A 220 14.70 -3.39 11.00
N ASN A 221 14.02 -4.23 10.24
CA ASN A 221 14.60 -5.00 9.13
C ASN A 221 13.88 -4.74 7.79
N ILE A 222 13.29 -3.55 7.58
CA ILE A 222 12.71 -3.21 6.27
C ILE A 222 13.78 -3.32 5.18
N GLY A 223 13.40 -3.81 4.00
CA GLY A 223 14.35 -4.00 2.90
C GLY A 223 15.38 -5.12 3.11
N SER A 224 15.39 -5.79 4.27
CA SER A 224 16.27 -6.93 4.53
C SER A 224 15.55 -8.26 4.33
N TYR A 225 16.31 -9.32 4.04
CA TYR A 225 15.76 -10.66 3.94
C TYR A 225 15.28 -11.20 5.28
N VAL A 226 14.02 -11.60 5.31
CA VAL A 226 13.33 -12.12 6.48
C VAL A 226 12.71 -13.48 6.17
N SER A 227 12.76 -14.40 7.12
CA SER A 227 12.00 -15.65 7.13
C SER A 227 11.38 -15.88 8.51
N ALA A 228 10.28 -16.65 8.54
CA ALA A 228 9.65 -17.02 9.82
C ALA A 228 10.63 -17.72 10.78
N ASN A 229 11.54 -18.53 10.23
CA ASN A 229 12.58 -19.19 11.01
C ASN A 229 13.54 -18.19 11.68
N LYS A 230 14.08 -17.23 10.87
CA LYS A 230 15.00 -16.21 11.39
C LYS A 230 14.36 -15.38 12.50
N ILE A 231 13.08 -14.97 12.30
CA ILE A 231 12.34 -14.23 13.35
C ILE A 231 12.15 -15.11 14.58
N ALA A 232 11.68 -16.36 14.43
CA ALA A 232 11.43 -17.26 15.54
C ALA A 232 12.71 -17.49 16.37
N ASP A 233 13.84 -17.73 15.71
CA ASP A 233 15.12 -18.00 16.37
C ASP A 233 15.64 -16.74 17.11
N THR A 234 15.50 -15.56 16.48
CA THR A 234 15.86 -14.28 17.14
C THR A 234 14.99 -14.03 18.37
N LEU A 235 13.67 -14.25 18.28
CA LEU A 235 12.76 -14.03 19.41
C LEU A 235 12.98 -15.04 20.53
N LYS A 236 13.31 -16.31 20.21
CA LYS A 236 13.71 -17.30 21.23
C LYS A 236 14.97 -16.85 21.98
N SER A 237 15.97 -16.35 21.27
CA SER A 237 17.20 -15.83 21.91
C SER A 237 16.92 -14.61 22.80
N ASN A 238 15.86 -13.86 22.53
CA ASN A 238 15.39 -12.72 23.33
C ASN A 238 14.42 -13.12 24.48
N GLY A 239 14.26 -14.44 24.76
CA GLY A 239 13.50 -14.93 25.90
C GLY A 239 12.04 -15.33 25.62
N TYR A 240 11.58 -15.28 24.39
CA TYR A 240 10.25 -15.77 24.02
C TYR A 240 10.25 -17.31 23.84
N SER A 241 9.87 -18.07 24.88
CA SER A 241 10.03 -19.53 24.92
C SER A 241 9.04 -20.33 24.05
N LYS A 242 7.89 -19.76 23.72
CA LYS A 242 6.78 -20.47 22.99
C LYS A 242 6.58 -19.90 21.57
N VAL A 243 7.64 -19.82 20.79
CA VAL A 243 7.59 -19.29 19.42
C VAL A 243 7.76 -20.44 18.44
N THR A 244 6.80 -20.63 17.53
CA THR A 244 6.88 -21.58 16.42
C THR A 244 6.99 -20.85 15.08
N HIS A 245 7.53 -21.52 14.07
CA HIS A 245 7.62 -20.98 12.72
C HIS A 245 6.22 -20.69 12.13
N ASP A 246 5.25 -21.57 12.40
CA ASP A 246 3.89 -21.43 11.92
C ASP A 246 3.20 -20.21 12.55
N THR A 247 3.41 -19.97 13.85
CA THR A 247 2.90 -18.77 14.53
C THR A 247 3.46 -17.50 13.88
N ILE A 248 4.77 -17.45 13.61
CA ILE A 248 5.40 -16.32 12.95
C ILE A 248 4.91 -16.19 11.51
N GLY A 249 4.76 -17.31 10.78
CA GLY A 249 4.20 -17.31 9.43
C GLY A 249 2.81 -16.66 9.39
N ASN A 250 1.91 -17.05 10.29
CA ASN A 250 0.59 -16.45 10.41
C ASN A 250 0.67 -14.95 10.74
N TYR A 251 1.58 -14.53 11.63
CA TYR A 251 1.75 -13.12 11.98
C TYR A 251 2.25 -12.29 10.79
N LEU A 252 3.14 -12.84 9.96
CA LEU A 252 3.57 -12.22 8.72
C LEU A 252 2.43 -12.05 7.71
N ASP A 253 1.53 -13.02 7.61
CA ASP A 253 0.33 -12.91 6.78
C ASP A 253 -0.64 -11.86 7.34
N TYR A 254 -0.86 -11.81 8.65
CA TYR A 254 -1.76 -10.85 9.29
C TYR A 254 -1.31 -9.39 9.10
N VAL A 255 0.00 -9.10 9.17
CA VAL A 255 0.50 -7.75 8.92
C VAL A 255 0.35 -7.32 7.46
N CYS A 256 0.42 -8.28 6.52
CA CYS A 256 0.14 -8.03 5.12
C CYS A 256 -1.37 -7.84 4.87
N ASP A 257 -2.21 -8.63 5.52
CA ASP A 257 -3.66 -8.54 5.44
C ASP A 257 -4.19 -7.18 5.92
N ALA A 258 -3.57 -6.59 6.93
CA ALA A 258 -3.89 -5.25 7.41
C ALA A 258 -3.27 -4.12 6.56
N TYR A 259 -2.62 -4.44 5.45
CA TYR A 259 -1.87 -3.49 4.62
C TYR A 259 -0.79 -2.70 5.38
N LEU A 260 -0.35 -3.21 6.56
CA LEU A 260 0.72 -2.58 7.32
C LEU A 260 2.09 -2.84 6.68
N PHE A 261 2.28 -4.04 6.14
CA PHE A 261 3.46 -4.42 5.36
C PHE A 261 3.07 -5.03 4.02
N TYR A 262 3.97 -4.87 3.04
CA TYR A 262 3.91 -5.49 1.73
C TYR A 262 5.07 -6.47 1.59
N LYS A 263 4.77 -7.68 1.17
CA LYS A 263 5.73 -8.75 0.96
C LYS A 263 6.22 -8.72 -0.48
N ALA A 264 7.54 -8.54 -0.66
CA ALA A 264 8.21 -8.71 -1.95
C ALA A 264 8.88 -10.09 -2.00
N GLN A 265 8.51 -10.88 -2.99
CA GLN A 265 9.04 -12.24 -3.17
C GLN A 265 10.37 -12.21 -3.90
N ARG A 266 11.22 -13.22 -3.65
CA ARG A 266 12.45 -13.41 -4.43
C ARG A 266 12.15 -14.14 -5.73
N TYR A 267 12.67 -13.57 -6.82
CA TYR A 267 12.57 -14.14 -8.15
C TYR A 267 13.97 -14.44 -8.70
N ASP A 268 14.25 -15.71 -9.01
CA ASP A 268 15.48 -16.11 -9.68
C ASP A 268 15.35 -15.79 -11.16
N ILE A 269 16.09 -14.77 -11.61
CA ILE A 269 15.96 -14.23 -12.97
C ILE A 269 16.39 -15.27 -14.01
N LYS A 270 17.51 -15.98 -13.78
CA LYS A 270 18.02 -17.01 -14.69
C LYS A 270 17.20 -18.29 -14.62
N GLY A 271 16.79 -18.69 -13.41
CA GLY A 271 15.94 -19.87 -13.20
C GLY A 271 14.49 -19.65 -13.55
N ARG A 272 14.06 -18.39 -13.77
CA ARG A 272 12.68 -17.99 -14.07
C ARG A 272 11.65 -18.55 -13.11
N GLN A 273 11.99 -18.55 -11.81
CA GLN A 273 11.14 -19.14 -10.78
C GLN A 273 11.14 -18.33 -9.48
N TYR A 274 10.03 -18.38 -8.78
CA TYR A 274 9.95 -17.82 -7.44
C TYR A 274 10.67 -18.70 -6.42
N LEU A 275 11.40 -18.05 -5.51
CA LEU A 275 12.05 -18.72 -4.39
C LEU A 275 11.11 -18.70 -3.17
N LYS A 276 10.91 -19.85 -2.55
CA LYS A 276 9.94 -20.03 -1.46
C LYS A 276 10.33 -19.36 -0.14
N THR A 277 11.60 -19.06 0.05
CA THR A 277 12.14 -18.57 1.32
C THR A 277 12.86 -17.24 1.13
N LEU A 278 12.99 -16.48 2.24
CA LEU A 278 13.69 -15.20 2.29
C LEU A 278 13.00 -14.13 1.44
N ASN A 279 11.89 -13.61 1.93
CA ASN A 279 11.23 -12.44 1.35
C ASN A 279 11.73 -11.15 1.99
N LYS A 280 11.55 -10.02 1.33
CA LYS A 280 11.64 -8.70 1.96
C LYS A 280 10.25 -8.18 2.32
N TYR A 281 10.19 -7.35 3.35
CA TYR A 281 8.95 -6.71 3.78
C TYR A 281 9.15 -5.20 3.80
N TYR A 282 8.23 -4.48 3.18
CA TYR A 282 8.22 -3.03 3.11
C TYR A 282 7.00 -2.50 3.85
N ILE A 283 7.21 -1.51 4.71
CA ILE A 283 6.11 -0.94 5.49
C ILE A 283 5.32 0.06 4.64
N ALA A 284 4.01 0.13 4.87
CA ALA A 284 3.12 1.01 4.14
C ALA A 284 3.41 2.51 4.33
N ASP A 285 4.00 2.88 5.47
CA ASP A 285 4.29 4.27 5.82
C ASP A 285 5.50 4.35 6.74
N LEU A 286 6.50 5.16 6.37
CA LEU A 286 7.74 5.31 7.16
C LEU A 286 7.51 6.04 8.49
N GLY A 287 6.52 6.91 8.58
CA GLY A 287 6.18 7.57 9.84
C GLY A 287 5.71 6.56 10.89
N ILE A 288 4.90 5.59 10.50
CA ILE A 288 4.49 4.47 11.39
C ILE A 288 5.71 3.67 11.84
N ARG A 289 6.64 3.32 10.92
CA ARG A 289 7.90 2.65 11.25
C ARG A 289 8.71 3.43 12.28
N ASN A 290 8.96 4.70 11.97
CA ASN A 290 9.81 5.54 12.79
C ASN A 290 9.21 5.74 14.19
N SER A 291 7.90 5.94 14.28
CA SER A 291 7.16 6.02 15.54
C SER A 291 7.29 4.72 16.35
N LYS A 292 7.14 3.55 15.72
CA LYS A 292 7.28 2.23 16.38
C LYS A 292 8.68 2.01 16.92
N LEU A 293 9.70 2.50 16.22
CA LEU A 293 11.10 2.42 16.64
C LEU A 293 11.54 3.60 17.53
N ASN A 294 10.61 4.46 17.99
CA ASN A 294 10.89 5.66 18.74
C ASN A 294 11.98 6.54 18.09
N TYR A 295 11.98 6.63 16.77
CA TYR A 295 12.92 7.42 15.96
C TYR A 295 14.40 7.10 16.16
N ARG A 296 14.73 5.90 16.68
CA ARG A 296 16.12 5.49 16.97
C ARG A 296 16.90 5.00 15.74
N GLN A 297 16.21 4.54 14.70
CA GLN A 297 16.82 3.93 13.51
C GLN A 297 16.28 4.62 12.24
N ILE A 298 16.91 5.71 11.86
CA ILE A 298 16.60 6.41 10.61
C ILE A 298 17.71 6.06 9.60
N GLU A 299 17.59 4.89 9.00
CA GLU A 299 18.50 4.44 7.94
C GLU A 299 17.98 4.92 6.59
N ILE A 300 18.71 5.85 5.95
CA ILE A 300 18.26 6.50 4.71
C ILE A 300 18.17 5.48 3.56
N THR A 301 19.13 4.58 3.43
CA THR A 301 19.19 3.62 2.31
C THR A 301 17.97 2.70 2.29
N HIS A 302 17.66 2.03 3.39
CA HIS A 302 16.48 1.16 3.48
C HIS A 302 15.17 1.93 3.42
N SER A 303 15.15 3.17 3.94
CA SER A 303 13.98 4.05 3.80
C SER A 303 13.74 4.46 2.36
N LEU A 304 14.80 4.76 1.61
CA LEU A 304 14.74 5.08 0.19
C LEU A 304 14.23 3.88 -0.64
N GLU A 305 14.78 2.70 -0.38
CA GLU A 305 14.32 1.45 -0.99
C GLU A 305 12.83 1.21 -0.72
N ASN A 306 12.37 1.42 0.53
CA ASN A 306 10.95 1.30 0.89
C ASN A 306 10.05 2.28 0.12
N ILE A 307 10.47 3.55 -0.02
CA ILE A 307 9.70 4.57 -0.76
C ILE A 307 9.60 4.18 -2.24
N ILE A 308 10.70 3.76 -2.86
CA ILE A 308 10.72 3.36 -4.27
C ILE A 308 9.85 2.12 -4.48
N TYR A 309 9.93 1.11 -3.59
CA TYR A 309 9.04 -0.05 -3.65
C TYR A 309 7.57 0.35 -3.63
N LEU A 310 7.17 1.19 -2.67
CA LEU A 310 5.78 1.65 -2.55
C LEU A 310 5.35 2.45 -3.78
N ASP A 311 6.23 3.26 -4.33
CA ASP A 311 5.91 4.06 -5.52
C ASP A 311 5.75 3.17 -6.77
N LEU A 312 6.57 2.15 -6.93
CA LEU A 312 6.45 1.16 -8.01
C LEU A 312 5.11 0.40 -7.94
N ILE A 313 4.74 -0.14 -6.76
CA ILE A 313 3.45 -0.85 -6.63
C ILE A 313 2.25 0.10 -6.76
N ARG A 314 2.36 1.36 -6.34
CA ARG A 314 1.35 2.41 -6.56
C ARG A 314 1.14 2.70 -8.05
N ARG A 315 2.21 2.67 -8.84
CA ARG A 315 2.15 2.80 -10.32
C ARG A 315 1.49 1.61 -10.98
N GLY A 316 1.38 0.48 -10.28
CA GLY A 316 0.75 -0.75 -10.77
C GLY A 316 1.72 -1.83 -11.20
N TYR A 317 3.03 -1.65 -10.98
CA TYR A 317 4.01 -2.70 -11.25
C TYR A 317 3.87 -3.86 -10.24
N ILE A 318 4.07 -5.06 -10.72
CA ILE A 318 4.39 -6.23 -9.89
C ILE A 318 5.88 -6.14 -9.59
N VAL A 319 6.24 -6.11 -8.30
CA VAL A 319 7.61 -5.86 -7.86
C VAL A 319 8.13 -7.04 -7.05
N ASP A 320 9.18 -7.65 -7.54
CA ASP A 320 9.89 -8.75 -6.90
C ASP A 320 11.35 -8.36 -6.60
N ILE A 321 12.01 -9.10 -5.71
CA ILE A 321 13.44 -8.99 -5.43
C ILE A 321 14.19 -9.91 -6.40
N GLY A 322 15.07 -9.33 -7.21
CA GLY A 322 15.81 -10.09 -8.21
C GLY A 322 16.97 -10.88 -7.60
N LYS A 323 17.11 -12.14 -8.01
CA LYS A 323 18.34 -12.91 -7.79
C LYS A 323 19.02 -13.17 -9.14
N ASN A 324 20.21 -12.59 -9.31
CA ASN A 324 21.07 -12.84 -10.46
C ASN A 324 22.33 -13.61 -10.00
N ASN A 325 22.34 -14.93 -10.14
CA ASN A 325 23.33 -15.83 -9.56
C ASN A 325 23.43 -15.65 -8.02
N VAL A 326 24.55 -15.09 -7.53
CA VAL A 326 24.78 -14.81 -6.11
C VAL A 326 24.44 -13.36 -5.72
N LYS A 327 24.20 -12.49 -6.70
CA LYS A 327 23.92 -11.07 -6.47
C LYS A 327 22.44 -10.80 -6.40
N GLU A 328 22.08 -9.77 -5.67
CA GLU A 328 20.74 -9.24 -5.55
C GLU A 328 20.53 -8.07 -6.51
N ILE A 329 19.33 -7.98 -7.05
CA ILE A 329 18.79 -6.77 -7.67
C ILE A 329 17.62 -6.34 -6.80
N ASP A 330 17.64 -5.09 -6.33
CA ASP A 330 16.64 -4.61 -5.38
C ASP A 330 15.23 -4.82 -5.88
N PHE A 331 14.96 -4.48 -7.16
CA PHE A 331 13.65 -4.68 -7.74
C PHE A 331 13.69 -5.20 -9.18
N VAL A 332 12.83 -6.17 -9.43
CA VAL A 332 12.36 -6.56 -10.76
C VAL A 332 10.91 -6.06 -10.86
N ALA A 333 10.75 -4.92 -11.50
CA ALA A 333 9.43 -4.29 -11.67
C ALA A 333 8.88 -4.61 -13.06
N ARG A 334 7.65 -5.16 -13.12
CA ARG A 334 7.02 -5.53 -14.38
C ARG A 334 5.54 -5.18 -14.43
N ASP A 335 5.08 -4.83 -15.59
CA ASP A 335 3.67 -4.73 -15.96
C ASP A 335 3.33 -5.70 -17.12
N ASP A 336 2.25 -5.45 -17.84
CA ASP A 336 1.82 -6.26 -19.00
C ASP A 336 2.72 -6.08 -20.23
N LYS A 337 3.54 -5.02 -20.29
CA LYS A 337 4.36 -4.65 -21.47
C LYS A 337 5.85 -4.61 -21.18
N ASN A 338 6.24 -4.22 -19.96
CA ASN A 338 7.61 -3.84 -19.64
C ASN A 338 8.15 -4.63 -18.45
N LEU A 339 9.48 -4.80 -18.45
CA LEU A 339 10.24 -5.28 -17.29
C LEU A 339 11.45 -4.37 -17.09
N TYR A 340 11.66 -3.98 -15.84
CA TYR A 340 12.77 -3.14 -15.42
C TYR A 340 13.56 -3.82 -14.29
N TYR A 341 14.89 -3.77 -14.39
CA TYR A 341 15.79 -4.11 -13.28
C TYR A 341 16.23 -2.81 -12.62
N ILE A 342 15.92 -2.67 -11.34
CA ILE A 342 16.14 -1.43 -10.60
C ILE A 342 17.01 -1.71 -9.39
N GLN A 343 18.06 -0.90 -9.25
CA GLN A 343 18.93 -0.84 -8.08
C GLN A 343 18.74 0.50 -7.38
N VAL A 344 18.81 0.52 -6.07
CA VAL A 344 18.62 1.73 -5.27
C VAL A 344 19.86 1.99 -4.44
N ALA A 345 20.51 3.11 -4.70
CA ALA A 345 21.70 3.53 -3.95
C ALA A 345 21.56 4.96 -3.43
N TYR A 346 22.12 5.24 -2.28
CA TYR A 346 22.15 6.63 -1.80
C TYR A 346 22.97 7.52 -2.73
N THR A 347 24.16 7.05 -3.15
CA THR A 347 25.05 7.76 -4.09
C THR A 347 25.92 6.78 -4.87
N LEU A 348 26.26 7.15 -6.10
CA LEU A 348 27.25 6.47 -6.96
C LEU A 348 28.53 7.29 -7.15
N SER A 349 28.74 8.34 -6.37
CA SER A 349 29.94 9.21 -6.49
C SER A 349 31.24 8.48 -6.16
N ASP A 350 31.19 7.41 -5.36
CA ASP A 350 32.30 6.52 -5.09
C ASP A 350 32.38 5.46 -6.20
N PRO A 351 33.54 5.35 -6.93
CA PRO A 351 33.71 4.36 -8.00
C PRO A 351 33.52 2.91 -7.56
N ASP A 352 33.95 2.55 -6.34
CA ASP A 352 33.82 1.19 -5.83
C ASP A 352 32.35 0.84 -5.53
N LYS A 353 31.59 1.79 -4.97
CA LYS A 353 30.14 1.66 -4.79
C LYS A 353 29.41 1.57 -6.13
N ASN A 354 29.78 2.43 -7.09
CA ASN A 354 29.19 2.36 -8.43
C ASN A 354 29.38 0.99 -9.05
N GLU A 355 30.62 0.44 -9.01
CA GLU A 355 30.88 -0.91 -9.53
C GLU A 355 30.10 -1.97 -8.76
N GLN A 356 29.99 -1.86 -7.44
CA GLN A 356 29.22 -2.78 -6.60
C GLN A 356 27.74 -2.83 -7.04
N GLU A 357 27.09 -1.69 -7.14
CA GLU A 357 25.66 -1.58 -7.51
C GLU A 357 25.40 -2.07 -8.94
N VAL A 358 26.19 -1.57 -9.89
CA VAL A 358 26.05 -1.90 -11.31
C VAL A 358 26.38 -3.37 -11.60
N SER A 359 27.29 -3.96 -10.84
CA SER A 359 27.68 -5.37 -11.04
C SER A 359 26.56 -6.37 -10.75
N SER A 360 25.49 -5.98 -10.07
CA SER A 360 24.28 -6.79 -9.89
C SER A 360 23.60 -7.14 -11.23
N PHE A 361 23.77 -6.30 -12.26
CA PHE A 361 23.20 -6.46 -13.59
C PHE A 361 24.06 -7.30 -14.53
N TYR A 362 25.30 -7.63 -14.16
CA TYR A 362 26.22 -8.33 -15.08
C TYR A 362 25.70 -9.72 -15.47
N GLY A 363 25.79 -9.98 -16.79
CA GLY A 363 25.32 -11.25 -17.38
C GLY A 363 23.79 -11.33 -17.52
N LEU A 364 23.09 -10.19 -17.48
CA LEU A 364 21.68 -10.05 -17.90
C LEU A 364 21.64 -9.42 -19.30
N ASP A 365 21.73 -10.26 -20.32
CA ASP A 365 21.77 -9.85 -21.73
C ASP A 365 20.38 -10.02 -22.40
N ASP A 366 19.32 -9.71 -21.64
CA ASP A 366 17.93 -9.94 -22.03
C ASP A 366 17.23 -8.71 -22.65
N GLY A 367 17.96 -7.61 -22.86
CA GLY A 367 17.46 -6.41 -23.50
C GLY A 367 16.57 -5.51 -22.59
N TYR A 368 16.23 -5.93 -21.37
CA TYR A 368 15.45 -5.11 -20.46
C TYR A 368 16.28 -3.96 -19.87
N LYS A 369 15.61 -2.83 -19.57
CA LYS A 369 16.27 -1.65 -19.02
C LYS A 369 16.80 -1.92 -17.61
N LYS A 370 18.05 -1.49 -17.36
CA LYS A 370 18.76 -1.58 -16.10
C LYS A 370 18.98 -0.18 -15.57
N ILE A 371 18.44 0.08 -14.38
CA ILE A 371 18.28 1.43 -13.85
C ILE A 371 18.84 1.49 -12.44
N VAL A 372 19.63 2.52 -12.13
CA VAL A 372 20.05 2.84 -10.77
C VAL A 372 19.39 4.14 -10.34
N ILE A 373 18.63 4.12 -9.25
CA ILE A 373 17.98 5.29 -8.67
C ILE A 373 18.82 5.79 -7.50
N THR A 374 19.20 7.07 -7.51
CA THR A 374 20.10 7.65 -6.51
C THR A 374 19.61 9.01 -5.99
N MET A 375 20.20 9.45 -4.86
CA MET A 375 20.02 10.82 -4.34
C MET A 375 21.00 11.83 -4.97
N ASP A 376 21.90 11.40 -5.88
CA ASP A 376 22.84 12.28 -6.56
C ASP A 376 22.10 13.33 -7.40
N ASP A 377 22.60 14.57 -7.38
CA ASP A 377 21.99 15.70 -8.10
C ASP A 377 22.31 15.74 -9.61
N ASP A 378 23.10 14.79 -10.09
CA ASP A 378 23.42 14.71 -11.52
C ASP A 378 22.14 14.51 -12.33
N PRO A 379 22.05 15.15 -13.50
CA PRO A 379 20.97 14.83 -14.43
C PRO A 379 21.03 13.37 -14.85
N PHE A 380 19.96 12.91 -15.47
CA PHE A 380 19.90 11.58 -16.10
C PHE A 380 21.19 11.27 -16.88
N VAL A 381 21.87 10.20 -16.53
CA VAL A 381 23.15 9.79 -17.11
C VAL A 381 23.09 8.36 -17.61
N ASN A 382 23.65 8.12 -18.82
CA ASN A 382 23.95 6.79 -19.28
C ASN A 382 25.26 6.32 -18.61
N LEU A 383 25.15 5.29 -17.80
CA LEU A 383 26.31 4.61 -17.22
C LEU A 383 26.97 3.69 -18.27
N LYS A 384 28.13 3.13 -17.94
CA LYS A 384 28.76 2.10 -18.76
C LYS A 384 27.78 0.95 -19.04
N ASN A 385 27.91 0.30 -20.19
CA ASN A 385 27.04 -0.80 -20.63
C ASN A 385 25.57 -0.41 -20.91
N GLY A 386 25.27 0.87 -21.12
CA GLY A 386 23.93 1.33 -21.45
C GLY A 386 22.96 1.37 -20.25
N TYR A 387 23.45 1.20 -19.03
CA TYR A 387 22.64 1.31 -17.83
C TYR A 387 22.26 2.79 -17.59
N LYS A 388 21.13 3.01 -16.95
CA LYS A 388 20.56 4.34 -16.71
C LYS A 388 20.71 4.72 -15.24
N LYS A 389 21.13 5.97 -14.97
CA LYS A 389 21.09 6.55 -13.64
C LYS A 389 20.01 7.63 -13.59
N ILE A 390 19.15 7.59 -12.59
CA ILE A 390 18.04 8.53 -12.40
C ILE A 390 18.13 9.12 -11.00
N ASN A 391 17.91 10.43 -10.88
CA ASN A 391 17.72 11.06 -9.58
C ASN A 391 16.38 10.62 -8.96
N VAL A 392 16.34 10.37 -7.65
CA VAL A 392 15.16 9.93 -6.94
C VAL A 392 13.98 10.89 -7.07
N PHE A 393 14.25 12.19 -7.10
CA PHE A 393 13.16 13.18 -7.24
C PHE A 393 12.54 13.14 -8.63
N ASP A 394 13.36 12.96 -9.68
CA ASP A 394 12.85 12.79 -11.03
C ASP A 394 11.99 11.52 -11.13
N PHE A 395 12.44 10.44 -10.47
CA PHE A 395 11.66 9.21 -10.38
C PHE A 395 10.34 9.43 -9.64
N LEU A 396 10.36 10.03 -8.45
CA LEU A 396 9.17 10.14 -7.58
C LEU A 396 8.15 11.18 -8.08
N LEU A 397 8.59 12.20 -8.85
CA LEU A 397 7.74 13.28 -9.33
C LEU A 397 7.21 13.06 -10.76
N ASN A 398 7.77 12.11 -11.51
CA ASN A 398 7.31 11.75 -12.85
C ASN A 398 6.88 10.27 -12.91
N ASP A 399 5.58 10.04 -12.96
CA ASP A 399 5.03 8.67 -13.00
C ASP A 399 5.43 7.90 -14.29
N ASN A 400 5.78 8.60 -15.38
CA ASN A 400 6.11 8.01 -16.69
C ASN A 400 7.62 7.86 -16.93
N ILE A 401 8.48 8.25 -15.99
CA ILE A 401 9.94 8.30 -16.16
C ILE A 401 10.53 6.98 -16.67
N LEU A 402 10.01 5.83 -16.24
CA LEU A 402 10.52 4.52 -16.67
C LEU A 402 10.22 4.20 -18.14
N GLU A 403 9.20 4.81 -18.71
CA GLU A 403 8.81 4.66 -20.12
C GLU A 403 9.63 5.61 -21.00
N GLU A 404 9.95 6.81 -20.49
CA GLU A 404 10.66 7.89 -21.20
C GLU A 404 12.17 7.63 -21.39
N ILE A 405 12.76 6.75 -20.60
CA ILE A 405 14.21 6.44 -20.61
C ILE A 405 14.53 5.17 -21.46
#